data_094b2e31264369d0917fd780b4e4eba6
#
_entry.id   094b2e31264369d0917fd780b4e4eba6
#
_cell.length_a   1.000
_cell.length_b   1.000
_cell.length_c   1.000
_cell.angle_alpha   90.00
_cell.angle_beta   90.00
_cell.angle_gamma   90.00
#
_symmetry.space_group_name_H-M   'P 1'
#
loop_
_entity.id
_entity.type
_entity.pdbx_description
1 polymer ?
#
loop_
_entity_poly.entity_id
_entity_poly.type
_entity_poly.pdbx_seq_one_letter_code
_entity_poly.pdbx_strand_id
1 'polypeptide(L)'
;MSIPPAIVAGARMGWHWQWIQLMNGLAPADAKGNYRRPPSQHQQARLPAEQELSKRSADQYPRLIIGRSCPWAHRTWLVLQLRNLHNSLTLHLARADHKAGRWQLDPAWLGCNSLLALYQRCGSPPSHRATVPALVDPGTMTSQSPQLLGNESAQLVEVLNLWPAAKDAPDLAPSHLQGEINGWQKLLQPAVNDGVYRCGFARNQAAYDKACNELFDTLAQVDRSLSQKGPWLCGDQLTLADVRLFPTLIRWEMVYAPLFGCSQQPLWAFPHLWHWRQRLLALPGVAKTCDSQAWRQDYFGALFPLHPSNIVPAGPDLAKLVNASAPDQR
;
A
#
# COMPACT_ATOMS: atom_id res chain seq x y z
N MET A 1 20.20 -30.96 26.69
CA MET A 1 21.41 -30.09 26.75
C MET A 1 20.94 -28.65 26.83
N SER A 2 21.35 -27.89 27.84
CA SER A 2 21.05 -26.45 27.95
C SER A 2 22.06 -25.67 27.09
N ILE A 3 21.53 -24.66 26.32
CA ILE A 3 22.41 -23.77 25.56
C ILE A 3 23.15 -22.85 26.55
N PRO A 4 24.48 -22.71 26.49
CA PRO A 4 25.21 -21.82 27.37
C PRO A 4 24.72 -20.36 27.28
N PRO A 5 24.55 -19.65 28.41
CA PRO A 5 24.04 -18.27 28.41
C PRO A 5 24.84 -17.29 27.52
N ALA A 6 26.15 -17.48 27.42
CA ALA A 6 27.03 -16.66 26.57
C ALA A 6 26.68 -16.80 25.08
N ILE A 7 26.30 -18.00 24.61
CA ILE A 7 25.86 -18.21 23.22
C ILE A 7 24.54 -17.48 22.97
N VAL A 8 23.58 -17.58 23.90
CA VAL A 8 22.29 -16.87 23.79
C VAL A 8 22.52 -15.35 23.76
N ALA A 9 23.37 -14.82 24.63
CA ALA A 9 23.68 -13.39 24.67
C ALA A 9 24.37 -12.94 23.38
N GLY A 10 25.33 -13.68 22.86
CA GLY A 10 26.02 -13.39 21.59
C GLY A 10 25.07 -13.40 20.40
N ALA A 11 24.18 -14.39 20.30
CA ALA A 11 23.17 -14.46 19.24
C ALA A 11 22.21 -13.26 19.29
N ARG A 12 21.71 -12.87 20.47
CA ARG A 12 20.83 -11.70 20.64
C ARG A 12 21.52 -10.40 20.22
N MET A 13 22.78 -10.20 20.60
CA MET A 13 23.54 -9.00 20.20
C MET A 13 23.76 -8.97 18.69
N GLY A 14 24.13 -10.08 18.05
CA GLY A 14 24.33 -10.17 16.62
C GLY A 14 23.04 -9.88 15.83
N TRP A 15 21.93 -10.49 16.21
CA TRP A 15 20.62 -10.23 15.56
C TRP A 15 20.15 -8.80 15.77
N HIS A 16 20.28 -8.25 16.95
CA HIS A 16 19.93 -6.86 17.23
C HIS A 16 20.77 -5.89 16.38
N TRP A 17 22.06 -6.12 16.26
CA TRP A 17 22.94 -5.31 15.42
C TRP A 17 22.54 -5.38 13.94
N GLN A 18 22.34 -6.59 13.39
CA GLN A 18 21.89 -6.76 12.00
C GLN A 18 20.56 -6.08 11.74
N TRP A 19 19.61 -6.23 12.67
CA TRP A 19 18.30 -5.58 12.57
C TRP A 19 18.42 -4.05 12.54
N ILE A 20 19.24 -3.46 13.41
CA ILE A 20 19.48 -2.01 13.43
C ILE A 20 20.10 -1.53 12.11
N GLN A 21 21.11 -2.24 11.58
CA GLN A 21 21.75 -1.84 10.31
C GLN A 21 20.74 -1.84 9.16
N LEU A 22 19.96 -2.90 9.03
CA LEU A 22 18.95 -2.99 7.97
C LEU A 22 17.86 -1.92 8.13
N MET A 23 17.34 -1.77 9.36
CA MET A 23 16.26 -0.83 9.62
C MET A 23 16.70 0.64 9.45
N ASN A 24 17.96 0.99 9.72
CA ASN A 24 18.45 2.34 9.46
C ASN A 24 18.33 2.72 7.96
N GLY A 25 18.50 1.77 7.06
CA GLY A 25 18.32 1.98 5.63
C GLY A 25 16.88 1.90 5.14
N LEU A 26 16.10 0.94 5.66
CA LEU A 26 14.75 0.64 5.17
C LEU A 26 13.66 1.44 5.89
N ALA A 27 13.80 1.64 7.19
CA ALA A 27 12.78 2.18 8.07
C ALA A 27 13.39 3.14 9.09
N PRO A 28 13.85 4.32 8.69
CA PRO A 28 14.49 5.28 9.60
C PRO A 28 13.57 5.65 10.76
N ALA A 29 14.17 5.89 11.93
CA ALA A 29 13.46 6.25 13.14
C ALA A 29 14.00 7.55 13.73
N ASP A 30 13.17 8.23 14.53
CA ASP A 30 13.61 9.39 15.31
C ASP A 30 14.36 8.96 16.58
N ALA A 31 14.88 9.94 17.32
CA ALA A 31 15.65 9.70 18.56
C ALA A 31 14.84 8.98 19.67
N LYS A 32 13.50 8.99 19.59
CA LYS A 32 12.60 8.28 20.50
C LYS A 32 12.25 6.87 20.01
N GLY A 33 12.81 6.45 18.88
CA GLY A 33 12.59 5.13 18.31
C GLY A 33 11.29 4.99 17.48
N ASN A 34 10.61 6.08 17.19
CA ASN A 34 9.42 6.03 16.33
C ASN A 34 9.84 5.98 14.86
N TYR A 35 9.26 5.06 14.11
CA TYR A 35 9.44 5.00 12.64
C TYR A 35 9.02 6.31 11.97
N ARG A 36 9.81 6.75 11.01
CA ARG A 36 9.55 7.90 10.15
C ARG A 36 9.54 7.47 8.70
N ARG A 37 8.38 7.54 8.06
CA ARG A 37 8.28 7.25 6.63
C ARG A 37 9.04 8.31 5.82
N PRO A 38 10.03 7.90 4.98
CA PRO A 38 10.69 8.86 4.09
C PRO A 38 9.70 9.46 3.10
N PRO A 39 9.75 10.79 2.85
CA PRO A 39 8.90 11.42 1.85
C PRO A 39 9.24 10.93 0.44
N SER A 40 8.26 10.98 -0.46
CA SER A 40 8.51 10.79 -1.89
C SER A 40 9.33 11.95 -2.46
N GLN A 41 10.22 11.63 -3.38
CA GLN A 41 11.04 12.62 -4.09
C GLN A 41 10.32 13.21 -5.32
N HIS A 42 9.23 12.57 -5.76
CA HIS A 42 8.36 13.02 -6.85
C HIS A 42 6.98 13.34 -6.29
N GLN A 43 6.82 14.54 -5.73
CA GLN A 43 5.60 14.92 -5.01
C GLN A 43 4.47 15.44 -5.91
N GLN A 44 4.73 15.72 -7.18
CA GLN A 44 3.70 16.22 -8.10
C GLN A 44 3.30 15.16 -9.10
N ALA A 45 2.06 14.70 -9.01
CA ALA A 45 1.47 13.87 -10.03
C ALA A 45 0.80 14.74 -11.10
N ARG A 46 0.94 14.34 -12.38
CA ARG A 46 0.40 15.07 -13.53
C ARG A 46 -0.58 14.21 -14.28
N LEU A 47 -1.61 14.87 -14.78
CA LEU A 47 -2.56 14.28 -15.72
C LEU A 47 -2.07 14.60 -17.16
N PRO A 48 -1.99 13.60 -18.06
CA PRO A 48 -1.79 13.88 -19.48
C PRO A 48 -2.98 14.65 -20.03
N ALA A 49 -2.77 15.46 -21.08
CA ALA A 49 -3.86 16.15 -21.71
C ALA A 49 -4.86 15.15 -22.33
N GLU A 50 -6.16 15.31 -22.04
CA GLU A 50 -7.22 14.39 -22.47
C GLU A 50 -7.25 14.20 -23.99
N GLN A 51 -7.08 15.30 -24.74
CA GLN A 51 -7.02 15.29 -26.21
C GLN A 51 -5.86 14.47 -26.77
N GLU A 52 -4.77 14.33 -26.02
CA GLU A 52 -3.64 13.50 -26.39
C GLU A 52 -3.93 12.03 -26.12
N LEU A 53 -4.58 11.69 -25.00
CA LEU A 53 -4.88 10.30 -24.64
C LEU A 53 -5.85 9.66 -25.63
N SER A 54 -6.86 10.39 -26.10
CA SER A 54 -7.87 9.88 -27.03
C SER A 54 -7.31 9.53 -28.43
N LYS A 55 -6.14 10.08 -28.78
CA LYS A 55 -5.46 9.85 -30.08
C LYS A 55 -4.42 8.73 -30.03
N ARG A 56 -4.14 8.17 -28.85
CA ARG A 56 -3.09 7.16 -28.66
C ARG A 56 -3.60 5.76 -28.98
N SER A 57 -2.73 4.94 -29.56
CA SER A 57 -2.92 3.50 -29.63
C SER A 57 -2.58 2.83 -28.28
N ALA A 58 -3.05 1.61 -28.07
CA ALA A 58 -2.93 0.92 -26.78
C ALA A 58 -1.46 0.69 -26.32
N ASP A 59 -0.52 0.58 -27.25
CA ASP A 59 0.92 0.49 -26.99
C ASP A 59 1.54 1.82 -26.52
N GLN A 60 0.88 2.94 -26.80
CA GLN A 60 1.27 4.30 -26.40
C GLN A 60 0.58 4.79 -25.14
N TYR A 61 -0.30 3.99 -24.53
CA TYR A 61 -0.95 4.40 -23.29
C TYR A 61 0.07 4.55 -22.16
N PRO A 62 -0.12 5.55 -21.27
CA PRO A 62 0.61 5.60 -20.02
C PRO A 62 0.45 4.28 -19.26
N ARG A 63 1.48 3.93 -18.47
CA ARG A 63 1.43 2.72 -17.64
C ARG A 63 1.44 3.07 -16.16
N LEU A 64 0.50 2.47 -15.46
CA LEU A 64 0.51 2.41 -14.01
C LEU A 64 1.28 1.17 -13.58
N ILE A 65 2.47 1.37 -13.02
CA ILE A 65 3.34 0.29 -12.55
C ILE A 65 3.09 0.08 -11.08
N ILE A 66 2.74 -1.14 -10.70
CA ILE A 66 2.47 -1.52 -9.32
C ILE A 66 3.23 -2.77 -8.93
N GLY A 67 3.57 -2.88 -7.63
CA GLY A 67 3.96 -4.15 -7.01
C GLY A 67 2.76 -4.77 -6.30
N ARG A 68 2.48 -6.05 -6.52
CA ARG A 68 1.29 -6.72 -5.96
C ARG A 68 1.22 -6.65 -4.44
N SER A 69 2.36 -6.71 -3.77
CA SER A 69 2.44 -6.64 -2.31
C SER A 69 2.33 -5.23 -1.72
N CYS A 70 2.64 -4.20 -2.51
CA CYS A 70 2.70 -2.82 -2.02
C CYS A 70 1.29 -2.24 -1.75
N PRO A 71 0.94 -1.87 -0.50
CA PRO A 71 -0.37 -1.31 -0.18
C PRO A 71 -0.57 0.09 -0.76
N TRP A 72 0.51 0.85 -0.95
CA TRP A 72 0.47 2.17 -1.57
C TRP A 72 0.11 2.07 -3.05
N ALA A 73 0.72 1.13 -3.77
CA ALA A 73 0.39 0.84 -5.16
C ALA A 73 -1.02 0.24 -5.31
N HIS A 74 -1.47 -0.54 -4.34
CA HIS A 74 -2.82 -1.12 -4.34
C HIS A 74 -3.91 -0.04 -4.36
N ARG A 75 -3.72 1.13 -3.71
CA ARG A 75 -4.64 2.27 -3.78
C ARG A 75 -4.90 2.71 -5.22
N THR A 76 -3.84 2.86 -6.00
CA THR A 76 -3.94 3.30 -7.39
C THR A 76 -4.54 2.22 -8.29
N TRP A 77 -4.26 0.95 -8.00
CA TRP A 77 -4.88 -0.17 -8.71
C TRP A 77 -6.39 -0.25 -8.45
N LEU A 78 -6.83 0.01 -7.21
CA LEU A 78 -8.25 0.10 -6.88
C LEU A 78 -8.96 1.19 -7.68
N VAL A 79 -8.40 2.40 -7.78
CA VAL A 79 -9.00 3.48 -8.57
C VAL A 79 -9.08 3.10 -10.04
N LEU A 80 -8.01 2.50 -10.60
CA LEU A 80 -8.02 2.00 -11.98
C LEU A 80 -9.16 1.01 -12.22
N GLN A 81 -9.37 0.06 -11.28
CA GLN A 81 -10.45 -0.94 -11.39
C GLN A 81 -11.83 -0.32 -11.22
N LEU A 82 -12.04 0.45 -10.13
CA LEU A 82 -13.34 1.03 -9.80
C LEU A 82 -13.84 2.00 -10.87
N ARG A 83 -12.93 2.71 -11.52
CA ARG A 83 -13.26 3.66 -12.59
C ARG A 83 -13.10 3.08 -14.00
N ASN A 84 -12.69 1.82 -14.10
CA ASN A 84 -12.51 1.11 -15.39
C ASN A 84 -11.64 1.89 -16.40
N LEU A 85 -10.40 2.28 -15.97
CA LEU A 85 -9.52 3.13 -16.77
C LEU A 85 -8.73 2.38 -17.85
N HIS A 86 -9.01 1.11 -18.10
CA HIS A 86 -8.23 0.23 -18.99
C HIS A 86 -8.20 0.68 -20.46
N ASN A 87 -9.13 1.54 -20.87
CA ASN A 87 -9.24 2.04 -22.25
C ASN A 87 -8.20 3.13 -22.61
N SER A 88 -7.48 3.65 -21.62
CA SER A 88 -6.47 4.72 -21.83
C SER A 88 -5.29 4.64 -20.86
N LEU A 89 -5.25 3.61 -20.01
CA LEU A 89 -4.22 3.40 -19.01
C LEU A 89 -3.90 1.90 -18.91
N THR A 90 -2.65 1.52 -19.11
CA THR A 90 -2.21 0.13 -19.02
C THR A 90 -1.67 -0.17 -17.63
N LEU A 91 -2.08 -1.31 -17.05
CA LEU A 91 -1.50 -1.82 -15.81
C LEU A 91 -0.24 -2.63 -16.11
N HIS A 92 0.86 -2.37 -15.38
CA HIS A 92 2.08 -3.16 -15.42
C HIS A 92 2.41 -3.69 -14.02
N LEU A 93 2.47 -5.01 -13.86
CA LEU A 93 2.76 -5.67 -12.60
C LEU A 93 4.27 -5.88 -12.44
N ALA A 94 4.92 -5.10 -11.60
CA ALA A 94 6.31 -5.29 -11.24
C ALA A 94 6.46 -6.43 -10.21
N ARG A 95 7.53 -7.20 -10.34
CA ARG A 95 7.88 -8.31 -9.44
C ARG A 95 8.95 -7.84 -8.44
N ALA A 96 8.79 -8.20 -7.18
CA ALA A 96 9.82 -7.97 -6.18
C ALA A 96 11.03 -8.90 -6.40
N ASP A 97 12.22 -8.34 -6.41
CA ASP A 97 13.47 -9.07 -6.32
C ASP A 97 14.03 -8.89 -4.90
N HIS A 98 13.79 -9.86 -4.05
CA HIS A 98 14.19 -9.79 -2.62
C HIS A 98 15.71 -9.80 -2.44
N LYS A 99 16.47 -10.40 -3.38
CA LYS A 99 17.94 -10.44 -3.31
C LYS A 99 18.55 -9.09 -3.65
N ALA A 100 18.03 -8.45 -4.68
CA ALA A 100 18.51 -7.14 -5.13
C ALA A 100 17.82 -5.97 -4.41
N GLY A 101 16.74 -6.20 -3.65
CA GLY A 101 15.96 -5.16 -2.98
C GLY A 101 15.29 -4.19 -3.96
N ARG A 102 14.84 -4.65 -5.13
CA ARG A 102 14.30 -3.80 -6.20
C ARG A 102 13.10 -4.42 -6.88
N TRP A 103 12.39 -3.57 -7.64
CA TRP A 103 11.29 -3.98 -8.50
C TRP A 103 11.81 -4.29 -9.90
N GLN A 104 11.51 -5.48 -10.40
CA GLN A 104 11.78 -5.93 -11.77
C GLN A 104 10.54 -5.71 -12.65
N LEU A 105 10.78 -5.35 -13.91
CA LEU A 105 9.77 -5.25 -14.94
C LEU A 105 9.81 -6.51 -15.80
N ASP A 106 8.79 -7.35 -15.68
CA ASP A 106 8.63 -8.58 -16.42
C ASP A 106 7.19 -8.67 -16.96
N PRO A 107 7.02 -8.52 -18.29
CA PRO A 107 8.03 -8.29 -19.33
C PRO A 107 8.73 -6.94 -19.22
N ALA A 108 9.94 -6.82 -19.77
CA ALA A 108 10.66 -5.55 -19.88
C ALA A 108 9.83 -4.51 -20.65
N TRP A 109 10.00 -3.26 -20.30
CA TRP A 109 9.28 -2.16 -20.98
C TRP A 109 10.21 -0.98 -21.24
N LEU A 110 10.08 -0.36 -22.43
CA LEU A 110 10.94 0.73 -22.89
C LEU A 110 12.45 0.37 -22.81
N GLY A 111 12.80 -0.89 -23.07
CA GLY A 111 14.17 -1.38 -22.94
C GLY A 111 14.70 -1.49 -21.49
N CYS A 112 13.83 -1.35 -20.50
CA CYS A 112 14.18 -1.45 -19.08
C CYS A 112 13.62 -2.75 -18.48
N ASN A 113 14.45 -3.50 -17.76
CA ASN A 113 14.08 -4.70 -17.03
C ASN A 113 13.90 -4.46 -15.51
N SER A 114 14.15 -3.25 -15.05
CA SER A 114 13.94 -2.85 -13.65
C SER A 114 13.30 -1.46 -13.56
N LEU A 115 12.56 -1.25 -12.46
CA LEU A 115 11.94 0.04 -12.19
C LEU A 115 12.99 1.15 -12.02
N LEU A 116 14.17 0.83 -11.45
CA LEU A 116 15.27 1.80 -11.33
C LEU A 116 15.77 2.27 -12.70
N ALA A 117 16.00 1.34 -13.63
CA ALA A 117 16.40 1.69 -14.99
C ALA A 117 15.34 2.55 -15.69
N LEU A 118 14.05 2.25 -15.47
CA LEU A 118 12.96 3.05 -16.02
C LEU A 118 12.92 4.47 -15.44
N TYR A 119 13.12 4.64 -14.12
CA TYR A 119 13.21 5.95 -13.50
C TYR A 119 14.36 6.78 -14.08
N GLN A 120 15.53 6.17 -14.25
CA GLN A 120 16.68 6.82 -14.86
C GLN A 120 16.40 7.22 -16.32
N ARG A 121 15.72 6.33 -17.08
CA ARG A 121 15.28 6.64 -18.45
C ARG A 121 14.27 7.79 -18.49
N CYS A 122 13.46 7.98 -17.45
CA CYS A 122 12.59 9.14 -17.27
C CYS A 122 13.31 10.40 -16.74
N GLY A 123 14.64 10.38 -16.66
CA GLY A 123 15.43 11.53 -16.19
C GLY A 123 15.57 11.65 -14.68
N SER A 124 15.16 10.64 -13.90
CA SER A 124 15.36 10.69 -12.44
C SER A 124 16.83 10.51 -12.08
N PRO A 125 17.39 11.32 -11.15
CA PRO A 125 18.75 11.15 -10.68
C PRO A 125 18.99 9.74 -10.09
N PRO A 126 20.21 9.17 -10.20
CA PRO A 126 20.54 7.85 -9.66
C PRO A 126 20.34 7.72 -8.14
N SER A 127 20.37 8.82 -7.41
CA SER A 127 20.12 8.88 -5.97
C SER A 127 18.65 8.76 -5.59
N HIS A 128 17.73 8.88 -6.55
CA HIS A 128 16.31 8.76 -6.29
C HIS A 128 15.90 7.30 -6.15
N ARG A 129 15.05 7.03 -5.16
CA ARG A 129 14.49 5.69 -4.93
C ARG A 129 13.39 5.42 -5.98
N ALA A 130 13.55 4.32 -6.70
CA ALA A 130 12.51 3.82 -7.60
C ALA A 130 11.47 3.03 -6.77
N THR A 131 10.29 3.59 -6.60
CA THR A 131 9.20 3.05 -5.79
C THR A 131 7.94 2.81 -6.60
N VAL A 132 7.08 1.91 -6.13
CA VAL A 132 5.72 1.72 -6.66
C VAL A 132 4.71 2.32 -5.68
N PRO A 133 3.58 2.87 -6.18
CA PRO A 133 3.19 2.98 -7.59
C PRO A 133 4.09 3.92 -8.38
N ALA A 134 4.12 3.76 -9.70
CA ALA A 134 4.70 4.74 -10.61
C ALA A 134 3.77 4.88 -11.82
N LEU A 135 3.44 6.11 -12.17
CA LEU A 135 2.69 6.43 -13.38
C LEU A 135 3.68 6.99 -14.40
N VAL A 136 3.85 6.30 -15.51
CA VAL A 136 4.83 6.66 -16.54
C VAL A 136 4.14 6.82 -17.88
N ASP A 137 4.38 7.94 -18.53
CA ASP A 137 4.00 8.20 -19.92
C ASP A 137 5.17 7.77 -20.82
N PRO A 138 4.97 6.86 -21.79
CA PRO A 138 6.03 6.44 -22.72
C PRO A 138 6.47 7.55 -23.68
N GLY A 139 5.73 8.64 -23.75
CA GLY A 139 5.88 9.70 -24.74
C GLY A 139 4.99 9.47 -25.96
N THR A 140 4.96 10.48 -26.83
CA THR A 140 4.27 10.43 -28.13
C THR A 140 5.30 10.47 -29.25
N MET A 141 4.88 10.31 -30.49
CA MET A 141 5.75 10.47 -31.65
C MET A 141 6.42 11.85 -31.75
N THR A 142 5.82 12.85 -31.08
CA THR A 142 6.34 14.23 -30.99
C THR A 142 7.16 14.49 -29.73
N SER A 143 6.98 13.70 -28.66
CA SER A 143 7.75 13.77 -27.41
C SER A 143 8.50 12.45 -27.23
N GLN A 144 9.79 12.45 -27.56
CA GLN A 144 10.59 11.22 -27.69
C GLN A 144 11.08 10.60 -26.39
N SER A 145 10.89 11.24 -25.24
CA SER A 145 11.39 10.73 -23.97
C SER A 145 10.25 10.35 -23.01
N PRO A 146 10.33 9.18 -22.37
CA PRO A 146 9.36 8.79 -21.38
C PRO A 146 9.42 9.72 -20.17
N GLN A 147 8.29 9.95 -19.53
CA GLN A 147 8.14 10.83 -18.37
C GLN A 147 7.55 10.12 -17.18
N LEU A 148 8.14 10.28 -16.01
CA LEU A 148 7.51 9.90 -14.76
C LEU A 148 6.48 10.96 -14.39
N LEU A 149 5.20 10.62 -14.50
CA LEU A 149 4.08 11.51 -14.18
C LEU A 149 3.81 11.62 -12.67
N GLY A 150 4.29 10.65 -11.88
CA GLY A 150 4.20 10.65 -10.42
C GLY A 150 4.41 9.27 -9.81
N ASN A 151 4.72 9.25 -8.51
CA ASN A 151 4.89 8.01 -7.74
C ASN A 151 4.36 8.12 -6.28
N GLU A 152 3.78 9.25 -5.89
CA GLU A 152 3.15 9.37 -4.57
C GLU A 152 1.68 8.94 -4.65
N SER A 153 1.36 7.85 -3.95
CA SER A 153 0.04 7.22 -4.06
C SER A 153 -1.12 8.13 -3.65
N ALA A 154 -0.91 9.01 -2.67
CA ALA A 154 -1.95 9.94 -2.21
C ALA A 154 -2.38 10.91 -3.30
N GLN A 155 -1.44 11.35 -4.15
CA GLN A 155 -1.72 12.24 -5.28
C GLN A 155 -2.16 11.46 -6.53
N LEU A 156 -1.54 10.29 -6.75
CA LEU A 156 -1.93 9.46 -7.91
C LEU A 156 -3.38 9.01 -7.86
N VAL A 157 -3.95 8.72 -6.69
CA VAL A 157 -5.38 8.37 -6.62
C VAL A 157 -6.28 9.56 -7.00
N GLU A 158 -5.85 10.79 -6.72
CA GLU A 158 -6.57 12.00 -7.12
C GLU A 158 -6.47 12.22 -8.63
N VAL A 159 -5.26 12.10 -9.20
CA VAL A 159 -5.05 12.17 -10.66
C VAL A 159 -5.84 11.10 -11.38
N LEU A 160 -5.85 9.86 -10.88
CA LEU A 160 -6.62 8.77 -11.47
C LEU A 160 -8.13 8.95 -11.30
N ASN A 161 -8.58 9.65 -10.25
CA ASN A 161 -9.99 10.03 -10.11
C ASN A 161 -10.42 11.07 -11.15
N LEU A 162 -9.50 11.93 -11.59
CA LEU A 162 -9.72 12.90 -12.68
C LEU A 162 -9.38 12.35 -14.06
N TRP A 163 -8.89 11.11 -14.15
CA TRP A 163 -8.53 10.49 -15.42
C TRP A 163 -9.74 10.32 -16.31
N PRO A 164 -9.63 10.58 -17.63
CA PRO A 164 -10.73 10.37 -18.57
C PRO A 164 -11.26 8.94 -18.48
N ALA A 165 -12.55 8.81 -18.20
CA ALA A 165 -13.23 7.54 -18.01
C ALA A 165 -14.62 7.57 -18.66
N ALA A 166 -15.30 6.42 -18.66
CA ALA A 166 -16.67 6.33 -19.08
C ALA A 166 -17.57 7.27 -18.24
N LYS A 167 -18.66 7.76 -18.83
CA LYS A 167 -19.56 8.75 -18.21
C LYS A 167 -20.19 8.26 -16.90
N ASP A 168 -20.34 6.96 -16.75
CA ASP A 168 -20.89 6.27 -15.59
C ASP A 168 -19.83 5.87 -14.55
N ALA A 169 -18.56 6.20 -14.80
CA ALA A 169 -17.48 5.91 -13.83
C ALA A 169 -17.69 6.73 -12.54
N PRO A 170 -17.57 6.09 -11.35
CA PRO A 170 -17.81 6.78 -10.10
C PRO A 170 -16.80 7.92 -9.87
N ASP A 171 -17.29 9.06 -9.40
CA ASP A 171 -16.45 10.09 -8.80
C ASP A 171 -16.16 9.72 -7.35
N LEU A 172 -14.90 9.39 -7.07
CA LEU A 172 -14.44 8.97 -5.74
C LEU A 172 -14.03 10.16 -4.85
N ALA A 173 -14.09 11.38 -5.36
CA ALA A 173 -13.73 12.59 -4.63
C ALA A 173 -14.68 13.77 -4.95
N PRO A 174 -16.00 13.59 -4.80
CA PRO A 174 -16.96 14.63 -5.13
C PRO A 174 -16.74 15.86 -4.26
N SER A 175 -16.91 17.05 -4.83
CA SER A 175 -16.55 18.32 -4.21
C SER A 175 -17.23 18.56 -2.87
N HIS A 176 -18.48 18.12 -2.72
CA HIS A 176 -19.24 18.28 -1.48
C HIS A 176 -18.73 17.41 -0.32
N LEU A 177 -17.98 16.32 -0.59
CA LEU A 177 -17.37 15.44 0.42
C LEU A 177 -15.86 15.69 0.62
N GLN A 178 -15.27 16.63 -0.10
CA GLN A 178 -13.82 16.88 -0.08
C GLN A 178 -13.31 17.18 1.35
N GLY A 179 -14.09 17.89 2.15
CA GLY A 179 -13.75 18.17 3.56
C GLY A 179 -13.66 16.90 4.41
N GLU A 180 -14.62 15.98 4.26
CA GLU A 180 -14.65 14.71 4.99
C GLU A 180 -13.53 13.77 4.52
N ILE A 181 -13.32 13.65 3.19
CA ILE A 181 -12.23 12.86 2.60
C ILE A 181 -10.88 13.31 3.14
N ASN A 182 -10.64 14.63 3.19
CA ASN A 182 -9.41 15.20 3.73
C ASN A 182 -9.28 14.98 5.25
N GLY A 183 -10.38 15.06 5.99
CA GLY A 183 -10.44 14.74 7.41
C GLY A 183 -10.00 13.29 7.68
N TRP A 184 -10.59 12.34 6.96
CA TRP A 184 -10.21 10.93 7.02
C TRP A 184 -8.74 10.70 6.64
N GLN A 185 -8.26 11.36 5.58
CA GLN A 185 -6.86 11.22 5.17
C GLN A 185 -5.88 11.67 6.26
N LYS A 186 -6.17 12.80 6.91
CA LYS A 186 -5.33 13.34 8.01
C LYS A 186 -5.29 12.40 9.22
N LEU A 187 -6.40 11.73 9.51
CA LEU A 187 -6.50 10.79 10.62
C LEU A 187 -5.87 9.43 10.27
N LEU A 188 -6.30 8.82 9.16
CA LEU A 188 -5.97 7.44 8.82
C LEU A 188 -4.53 7.27 8.35
N GLN A 189 -3.96 8.26 7.66
CA GLN A 189 -2.60 8.12 7.13
C GLN A 189 -1.57 7.89 8.25
N PRO A 190 -1.45 8.75 9.29
CA PRO A 190 -0.46 8.56 10.34
C PRO A 190 -0.82 7.44 11.33
N ALA A 191 -2.11 7.27 11.67
CA ALA A 191 -2.53 6.38 12.74
C ALA A 191 -2.75 4.93 12.28
N VAL A 192 -3.22 4.72 11.04
CA VAL A 192 -3.55 3.38 10.53
C VAL A 192 -2.60 2.98 9.41
N ASN A 193 -2.55 3.72 8.30
CA ASN A 193 -1.80 3.31 7.12
C ASN A 193 -0.28 3.30 7.34
N ASP A 194 0.26 4.32 7.99
CA ASP A 194 1.63 4.32 8.50
C ASP A 194 1.70 3.66 9.90
N GLY A 195 0.60 3.62 10.64
CA GLY A 195 0.48 3.07 11.98
C GLY A 195 0.95 1.62 12.09
N VAL A 196 0.53 0.76 11.17
CA VAL A 196 0.98 -0.65 11.13
C VAL A 196 2.51 -0.76 10.96
N TYR A 197 3.13 0.13 10.19
CA TYR A 197 4.59 0.19 10.04
C TYR A 197 5.26 0.80 11.27
N ARG A 198 4.59 1.75 11.94
CA ARG A 198 5.07 2.32 13.20
C ARG A 198 5.10 1.28 14.31
N CYS A 199 4.16 0.33 14.32
CA CYS A 199 4.21 -0.84 15.19
C CYS A 199 5.38 -1.77 14.81
N GLY A 200 5.44 -2.24 13.57
CA GLY A 200 6.41 -3.24 13.12
C GLY A 200 7.86 -2.76 13.14
N PHE A 201 8.10 -1.46 12.98
CA PHE A 201 9.44 -0.85 12.91
C PHE A 201 9.81 -0.02 14.14
N ALA A 202 9.03 -0.10 15.22
CA ALA A 202 9.36 0.54 16.48
C ALA A 202 10.72 0.05 17.01
N ARG A 203 11.57 0.98 17.50
CA ARG A 203 12.91 0.65 18.02
C ARG A 203 12.92 0.25 19.49
N ASN A 204 11.84 0.51 20.22
CA ASN A 204 11.67 0.17 21.62
C ASN A 204 10.19 0.01 21.97
N GLN A 205 9.95 -0.53 23.19
CA GLN A 205 8.59 -0.82 23.66
C GLN A 205 7.71 0.43 23.72
N ALA A 206 8.21 1.55 24.21
CA ALA A 206 7.43 2.78 24.35
C ALA A 206 6.95 3.32 22.99
N ALA A 207 7.78 3.23 21.92
CA ALA A 207 7.40 3.60 20.57
C ALA A 207 6.36 2.65 20.00
N TYR A 208 6.49 1.34 20.26
CA TYR A 208 5.50 0.33 19.87
C TYR A 208 4.15 0.57 20.57
N ASP A 209 4.15 0.70 21.90
CA ASP A 209 2.92 0.89 22.69
C ASP A 209 2.17 2.12 22.23
N LYS A 210 2.88 3.23 22.01
CA LYS A 210 2.29 4.46 21.48
C LYS A 210 1.64 4.23 20.11
N ALA A 211 2.36 3.61 19.17
CA ALA A 211 1.85 3.37 17.83
C ALA A 211 0.66 2.41 17.84
N CYS A 212 0.72 1.36 18.66
CA CYS A 212 -0.32 0.36 18.81
C CYS A 212 -1.61 0.97 19.39
N ASN A 213 -1.52 1.76 20.45
CA ASN A 213 -2.66 2.43 21.04
C ASN A 213 -3.32 3.41 20.06
N GLU A 214 -2.56 4.29 19.40
CA GLU A 214 -3.07 5.21 18.39
C GLU A 214 -3.77 4.47 17.24
N LEU A 215 -3.22 3.33 16.82
CA LEU A 215 -3.78 2.49 15.76
C LEU A 215 -5.16 1.94 16.18
N PHE A 216 -5.25 1.28 17.33
CA PHE A 216 -6.49 0.63 17.78
C PHE A 216 -7.55 1.62 18.21
N ASP A 217 -7.20 2.74 18.83
CA ASP A 217 -8.12 3.85 19.13
C ASP A 217 -8.74 4.40 17.83
N THR A 218 -7.92 4.54 16.77
CA THR A 218 -8.41 5.01 15.49
C THR A 218 -9.30 3.98 14.80
N LEU A 219 -8.98 2.67 14.86
CA LEU A 219 -9.87 1.63 14.34
C LEU A 219 -11.22 1.63 15.05
N ALA A 220 -11.24 1.81 16.37
CA ALA A 220 -12.47 1.94 17.14
C ALA A 220 -13.28 3.21 16.75
N GLN A 221 -12.60 4.32 16.43
CA GLN A 221 -13.26 5.51 15.91
C GLN A 221 -13.87 5.29 14.54
N VAL A 222 -13.15 4.59 13.64
CA VAL A 222 -13.64 4.22 12.29
C VAL A 222 -14.88 3.32 12.41
N ASP A 223 -14.83 2.31 13.27
CA ASP A 223 -15.95 1.38 13.48
C ASP A 223 -17.22 2.11 13.97
N ARG A 224 -17.07 3.00 14.97
CA ARG A 224 -18.17 3.85 15.45
C ARG A 224 -18.74 4.75 14.35
N SER A 225 -17.88 5.35 13.52
CA SER A 225 -18.34 6.21 12.42
C SER A 225 -19.13 5.41 11.38
N LEU A 226 -18.67 4.23 11.03
CA LEU A 226 -19.38 3.31 10.11
C LEU A 226 -20.71 2.84 10.69
N SER A 227 -20.80 2.63 12.01
CA SER A 227 -22.05 2.32 12.70
C SER A 227 -23.09 3.45 12.58
N GLN A 228 -22.65 4.69 12.62
CA GLN A 228 -23.52 5.86 12.68
C GLN A 228 -23.87 6.44 11.30
N LYS A 229 -22.93 6.41 10.37
CA LYS A 229 -23.00 7.11 9.09
C LYS A 229 -22.77 6.20 7.87
N GLY A 230 -22.35 4.94 8.09
CA GLY A 230 -22.03 4.00 7.00
C GLY A 230 -23.12 3.88 5.94
N PRO A 231 -22.88 3.19 4.82
CA PRO A 231 -21.96 2.04 4.68
C PRO A 231 -20.50 2.36 4.37
N TRP A 232 -20.14 3.60 4.02
CA TRP A 232 -18.79 4.05 3.68
C TRP A 232 -18.29 5.10 4.66
N LEU A 233 -17.01 5.45 4.59
CA LEU A 233 -16.40 6.42 5.53
C LEU A 233 -17.02 7.82 5.42
N CYS A 234 -17.49 8.20 4.23
CA CYS A 234 -18.17 9.47 3.97
C CYS A 234 -19.69 9.29 3.73
N GLY A 235 -20.35 8.39 4.47
CA GLY A 235 -21.80 8.15 4.37
C GLY A 235 -22.17 7.12 3.30
N ASP A 236 -23.08 7.47 2.41
CA ASP A 236 -23.65 6.55 1.43
C ASP A 236 -22.78 6.35 0.18
N GLN A 237 -21.74 7.15 0.00
CA GLN A 237 -20.91 7.14 -1.19
C GLN A 237 -19.50 6.61 -0.90
N LEU A 238 -19.04 5.63 -1.71
CA LEU A 238 -17.66 5.19 -1.77
C LEU A 238 -16.75 6.34 -2.23
N THR A 239 -15.68 6.60 -1.47
CA THR A 239 -14.76 7.71 -1.75
C THR A 239 -13.29 7.28 -1.68
N LEU A 240 -12.38 8.21 -2.00
CA LEU A 240 -10.94 8.02 -1.83
C LEU A 240 -10.54 7.76 -0.36
N ALA A 241 -11.37 8.13 0.63
CA ALA A 241 -11.13 7.77 2.03
C ALA A 241 -11.13 6.23 2.20
N ASP A 242 -12.13 5.57 1.63
CA ASP A 242 -12.27 4.11 1.63
C ASP A 242 -11.15 3.43 0.84
N VAL A 243 -10.86 3.95 -0.36
CA VAL A 243 -9.77 3.45 -1.22
C VAL A 243 -8.41 3.51 -0.51
N ARG A 244 -8.15 4.55 0.27
CA ARG A 244 -6.88 4.73 0.99
C ARG A 244 -6.73 3.81 2.19
N LEU A 245 -7.82 3.45 2.86
CA LEU A 245 -7.82 2.58 4.03
C LEU A 245 -7.76 1.09 3.66
N PHE A 246 -8.51 0.68 2.65
CA PHE A 246 -8.73 -0.73 2.31
C PHE A 246 -7.45 -1.56 2.16
N PRO A 247 -6.39 -1.12 1.44
CA PRO A 247 -5.17 -1.90 1.27
C PRO A 247 -4.49 -2.29 2.58
N THR A 248 -4.61 -1.48 3.62
CA THR A 248 -4.09 -1.80 4.96
C THR A 248 -4.94 -2.88 5.62
N LEU A 249 -6.25 -2.71 5.64
CA LEU A 249 -7.13 -3.62 6.39
C LEU A 249 -7.33 -4.98 5.72
N ILE A 250 -7.24 -5.05 4.38
CA ILE A 250 -7.33 -6.34 3.67
C ILE A 250 -6.09 -7.22 3.87
N ARG A 251 -4.94 -6.62 4.28
CA ARG A 251 -3.69 -7.34 4.60
C ARG A 251 -3.54 -7.68 6.08
N TRP A 252 -4.51 -7.33 6.91
CA TRP A 252 -4.37 -7.36 8.37
C TRP A 252 -3.91 -8.71 8.90
N GLU A 253 -4.70 -9.76 8.66
CA GLU A 253 -4.44 -11.10 9.17
C GLU A 253 -3.29 -11.81 8.44
N MET A 254 -2.99 -11.38 7.21
CA MET A 254 -1.93 -11.96 6.38
C MET A 254 -0.55 -11.43 6.73
N VAL A 255 -0.48 -10.15 7.13
CA VAL A 255 0.78 -9.41 7.25
C VAL A 255 0.90 -8.67 8.58
N TYR A 256 0.01 -7.71 8.85
CA TYR A 256 0.28 -6.73 9.90
C TYR A 256 0.10 -7.29 11.31
N ALA A 257 -0.88 -8.15 11.52
CA ALA A 257 -1.04 -8.81 12.81
C ALA A 257 0.11 -9.79 13.10
N PRO A 258 0.45 -10.75 12.21
CA PRO A 258 1.51 -11.73 12.50
C PRO A 258 2.93 -11.17 12.41
N LEU A 259 3.23 -10.22 11.49
CA LEU A 259 4.59 -9.77 11.24
C LEU A 259 4.95 -8.49 12.01
N PHE A 260 3.99 -7.56 12.15
CA PHE A 260 4.23 -6.24 12.76
C PHE A 260 3.66 -6.12 14.18
N GLY A 261 3.08 -7.19 14.71
CA GLY A 261 2.53 -7.20 16.07
C GLY A 261 1.29 -6.32 16.24
N CYS A 262 0.53 -6.02 15.16
CA CYS A 262 -0.73 -5.30 15.26
C CYS A 262 -1.83 -6.21 15.80
N SER A 263 -1.72 -6.65 17.05
CA SER A 263 -2.46 -7.79 17.60
C SER A 263 -3.19 -7.49 18.93
N GLN A 264 -3.34 -6.21 19.31
CA GLN A 264 -4.06 -5.85 20.54
C GLN A 264 -5.50 -6.38 20.53
N GLN A 265 -6.17 -6.30 19.37
CA GLN A 265 -7.48 -6.88 19.13
C GLN A 265 -7.52 -7.48 17.72
N PRO A 266 -8.27 -8.56 17.49
CA PRO A 266 -8.53 -9.05 16.14
C PRO A 266 -9.45 -8.08 15.37
N LEU A 267 -9.33 -8.04 14.03
CA LEU A 267 -10.10 -7.08 13.24
C LEU A 267 -11.63 -7.34 13.29
N TRP A 268 -12.05 -8.58 13.51
CA TRP A 268 -13.47 -8.92 13.70
C TRP A 268 -14.07 -8.33 15.00
N ALA A 269 -13.25 -7.86 15.95
CA ALA A 269 -13.74 -7.13 17.12
C ALA A 269 -14.30 -5.73 16.76
N PHE A 270 -14.14 -5.29 15.53
CA PHE A 270 -14.70 -4.07 14.95
C PHE A 270 -15.74 -4.46 13.88
N PRO A 271 -16.99 -4.76 14.26
CA PRO A 271 -17.97 -5.41 13.37
C PRO A 271 -18.36 -4.56 12.17
N HIS A 272 -18.50 -3.25 12.32
CA HIS A 272 -18.88 -2.36 11.21
C HIS A 272 -17.71 -2.20 10.22
N LEU A 273 -16.49 -2.13 10.73
CA LEU A 273 -15.27 -2.11 9.94
C LEU A 273 -15.04 -3.45 9.21
N TRP A 274 -15.37 -4.57 9.86
CA TRP A 274 -15.34 -5.89 9.26
C TRP A 274 -16.29 -5.98 8.05
N HIS A 275 -17.55 -5.57 8.23
CA HIS A 275 -18.55 -5.54 7.15
C HIS A 275 -18.20 -4.54 6.05
N TRP A 276 -17.62 -3.37 6.39
CA TRP A 276 -17.12 -2.41 5.42
C TRP A 276 -16.05 -3.05 4.52
N ARG A 277 -15.09 -3.79 5.11
CA ARG A 277 -14.05 -4.50 4.37
C ARG A 277 -14.63 -5.54 3.40
N GLN A 278 -15.62 -6.32 3.85
CA GLN A 278 -16.33 -7.30 3.03
C GLN A 278 -17.05 -6.63 1.86
N ARG A 279 -17.76 -5.54 2.13
CA ARG A 279 -18.50 -4.77 1.12
C ARG A 279 -17.57 -4.25 0.04
N LEU A 280 -16.42 -3.68 0.39
CA LEU A 280 -15.47 -3.17 -0.57
C LEU A 280 -14.85 -4.28 -1.42
N LEU A 281 -14.48 -5.42 -0.80
CA LEU A 281 -13.96 -6.58 -1.52
C LEU A 281 -14.97 -7.15 -2.54
N ALA A 282 -16.26 -7.07 -2.25
CA ALA A 282 -17.33 -7.56 -3.12
C ALA A 282 -17.59 -6.65 -4.35
N LEU A 283 -17.03 -5.44 -4.38
CA LEU A 283 -17.19 -4.56 -5.54
C LEU A 283 -16.54 -5.17 -6.80
N PRO A 284 -17.13 -4.92 -7.99
CA PRO A 284 -16.61 -5.47 -9.24
C PRO A 284 -15.13 -5.18 -9.44
N GLY A 285 -14.34 -6.21 -9.69
CA GLY A 285 -12.90 -6.11 -9.97
C GLY A 285 -12.00 -5.96 -8.75
N VAL A 286 -12.49 -5.59 -7.57
CA VAL A 286 -11.67 -5.37 -6.36
C VAL A 286 -10.97 -6.66 -5.90
N ALA A 287 -11.67 -7.78 -5.85
CA ALA A 287 -11.09 -9.06 -5.44
C ALA A 287 -9.88 -9.46 -6.31
N LYS A 288 -9.88 -9.11 -7.62
CA LYS A 288 -8.77 -9.36 -8.54
C LYS A 288 -7.50 -8.59 -8.19
N THR A 289 -7.61 -7.50 -7.40
CA THR A 289 -6.48 -6.72 -6.93
C THR A 289 -5.84 -7.29 -5.65
N CYS A 290 -6.45 -8.32 -5.06
CA CYS A 290 -6.07 -8.90 -3.77
C CYS A 290 -5.30 -10.21 -3.97
N ASP A 291 -3.96 -10.15 -3.94
CA ASP A 291 -3.07 -11.30 -4.06
C ASP A 291 -2.42 -11.60 -2.70
N SER A 292 -3.14 -12.37 -1.87
CA SER A 292 -2.67 -12.72 -0.52
C SER A 292 -1.40 -13.55 -0.51
N GLN A 293 -1.13 -14.31 -1.57
CA GLN A 293 0.11 -15.08 -1.71
C GLN A 293 1.30 -14.14 -1.92
N ALA A 294 1.19 -13.20 -2.87
CA ALA A 294 2.25 -12.22 -3.11
C ALA A 294 2.50 -11.35 -1.86
N TRP A 295 1.45 -10.97 -1.11
CA TRP A 295 1.63 -10.21 0.13
C TRP A 295 2.49 -10.95 1.13
N ARG A 296 2.17 -12.21 1.43
CA ARG A 296 2.97 -13.01 2.38
C ARG A 296 4.38 -13.24 1.89
N GLN A 297 4.55 -13.67 0.63
CA GLN A 297 5.87 -13.95 0.07
C GLN A 297 6.79 -12.73 0.13
N ASP A 298 6.29 -11.58 -0.30
CA ASP A 298 7.11 -10.36 -0.37
C ASP A 298 7.41 -9.79 1.03
N TYR A 299 6.42 -9.75 1.93
CA TYR A 299 6.64 -9.20 3.26
C TYR A 299 7.54 -10.08 4.12
N PHE A 300 7.28 -11.38 4.18
CA PHE A 300 8.11 -12.28 4.99
C PHE A 300 9.47 -12.53 4.35
N GLY A 301 9.57 -12.53 3.02
CA GLY A 301 10.84 -12.68 2.31
C GLY A 301 11.72 -11.43 2.34
N ALA A 302 11.12 -10.21 2.34
CA ALA A 302 11.88 -8.96 2.32
C ALA A 302 12.33 -8.48 3.71
N LEU A 303 11.65 -8.90 4.78
CA LEU A 303 11.89 -8.41 6.14
C LEU A 303 12.63 -9.44 7.00
N PHE A 304 13.70 -9.99 6.44
CA PHE A 304 14.54 -11.01 7.07
C PHE A 304 14.81 -10.79 8.57
N PRO A 305 15.17 -9.61 9.09
CA PRO A 305 15.47 -9.48 10.52
C PRO A 305 14.24 -9.57 11.42
N LEU A 306 13.04 -9.33 10.90
CA LEU A 306 11.78 -9.55 11.64
C LEU A 306 11.37 -11.04 11.59
N HIS A 307 11.78 -11.75 10.53
CA HIS A 307 11.47 -13.15 10.32
C HIS A 307 12.69 -13.93 9.80
N PRO A 308 13.70 -14.17 10.65
CA PRO A 308 15.00 -14.70 10.23
C PRO A 308 14.96 -16.14 9.70
N SER A 309 13.93 -16.91 10.01
CA SER A 309 13.74 -18.26 9.46
C SER A 309 13.40 -18.31 7.98
N ASN A 310 13.01 -17.17 7.41
CA ASN A 310 12.56 -17.04 6.02
C ASN A 310 11.34 -17.94 5.66
N ILE A 311 10.59 -18.38 6.67
CA ILE A 311 9.38 -19.17 6.51
C ILE A 311 8.22 -18.23 6.16
N VAL A 312 7.51 -18.53 5.09
CA VAL A 312 6.27 -17.83 4.72
C VAL A 312 5.10 -18.55 5.38
N PRO A 313 4.39 -17.90 6.33
CA PRO A 313 3.25 -18.52 6.99
C PRO A 313 2.14 -18.90 6.01
N ALA A 314 1.44 -20.00 6.27
CA ALA A 314 0.31 -20.42 5.45
C ALA A 314 -0.79 -19.34 5.43
N GLY A 315 -1.00 -18.66 6.57
CA GLY A 315 -2.03 -17.64 6.75
C GLY A 315 -3.45 -18.20 6.60
N PRO A 316 -4.47 -17.40 6.88
CA PRO A 316 -5.83 -17.76 6.55
C PRO A 316 -6.06 -17.67 5.04
N ASP A 317 -7.04 -18.42 4.56
CA ASP A 317 -7.60 -18.27 3.22
C ASP A 317 -8.39 -16.95 3.18
N LEU A 318 -7.97 -16.01 2.31
CA LEU A 318 -8.58 -14.69 2.24
C LEU A 318 -10.07 -14.74 1.89
N ALA A 319 -10.46 -15.63 0.96
CA ALA A 319 -11.85 -15.75 0.56
C ALA A 319 -12.72 -16.29 1.71
N LYS A 320 -12.24 -17.28 2.44
CA LYS A 320 -12.93 -17.80 3.63
C LYS A 320 -12.99 -16.78 4.74
N LEU A 321 -11.89 -16.07 4.99
CA LEU A 321 -11.81 -15.06 6.04
C LEU A 321 -12.81 -13.93 5.82
N VAL A 322 -12.89 -13.43 4.61
CA VAL A 322 -13.75 -12.26 4.30
C VAL A 322 -15.21 -12.64 4.17
N ASN A 323 -15.51 -13.88 3.78
CA ASN A 323 -16.88 -14.40 3.72
C ASN A 323 -17.39 -14.93 5.08
N ALA A 324 -16.51 -15.08 6.08
CA ALA A 324 -16.93 -15.50 7.40
C ALA A 324 -17.79 -14.42 8.07
N SER A 325 -18.87 -14.82 8.72
CA SER A 325 -19.58 -13.95 9.66
C SER A 325 -18.62 -13.56 10.79
N ALA A 326 -18.72 -12.33 11.28
CA ALA A 326 -18.00 -11.99 12.51
C ALA A 326 -18.41 -12.99 13.59
N PRO A 327 -17.47 -13.58 14.35
CA PRO A 327 -17.83 -14.48 15.43
C PRO A 327 -18.79 -13.79 16.41
N ASP A 328 -19.87 -14.45 16.79
CA ASP A 328 -20.76 -13.93 17.83
C ASP A 328 -19.92 -13.58 19.06
N GLN A 329 -19.95 -12.32 19.45
CA GLN A 329 -19.40 -11.87 20.74
C GLN A 329 -20.32 -12.40 21.83
N ARG A 330 -20.06 -13.65 22.30
CA ARG A 330 -20.69 -14.19 23.50
C ARG A 330 -19.91 -13.79 24.75
#